data_fc2feb8c181bd781443a0aa491918d28
#
_entry.id   fc2feb8c181bd781443a0aa491918d28
#
_cell.length_a   1.000
_cell.length_b   1.000
_cell.length_c   1.000
_cell.angle_alpha   90.00
_cell.angle_beta   90.00
_cell.angle_gamma   90.00
#
_symmetry.space_group_name_H-M   'P 1'
#
loop_
_entity.id
_entity.type
_entity.pdbx_description
1 polymer ?
#
loop_
_entity_poly.entity_id
_entity_poly.type
_entity_poly.pdbx_seq_one_letter_code
_entity_poly.pdbx_strand_id
1 'polypeptide(L)'
;FIAITASNLDEFFMVRVAGLWDNFDNGIDMRDASGLSVKEQLEDIAEDAHDQVKIQSKYLLALIKEMRSVGLHLKRVANLTDLGKEWLEEYYREMVYPVLTPMAVDASRPFPFLANKTLNLAIELINSEGEHSMGLVQVPSVLDRIIEIPCEEKRTFVFLEDVIASHCADLFNGCQILDMVPFRVTRDSDLDVEEDDIDDLLKEVEKSLRKRKRGAPVRLEIYKTNNNRIKKFLEENLDVRDMEVYESNAPLDATCFFKFTSLPGM
;
A
#
# COMPACT_ATOMS: atom_id res chain seq x y z
N PHE A 1 14.91 11.45 -7.03
CA PHE A 1 14.56 10.67 -8.22
C PHE A 1 13.72 9.43 -7.87
N ILE A 2 14.07 8.60 -6.88
CA ILE A 2 13.31 7.39 -6.52
C ILE A 2 11.84 7.72 -6.21
N ALA A 3 11.58 8.79 -5.43
CA ALA A 3 10.23 9.24 -5.11
C ALA A 3 9.45 9.72 -6.36
N ILE A 4 10.14 10.40 -7.30
CA ILE A 4 9.56 10.81 -8.59
C ILE A 4 9.17 9.59 -9.42
N THR A 5 10.08 8.60 -9.50
CA THR A 5 9.78 7.35 -10.23
C THR A 5 8.58 6.62 -9.62
N ALA A 6 8.47 6.58 -8.28
CA ALA A 6 7.32 5.96 -7.61
C ALA A 6 6.01 6.69 -7.95
N SER A 7 6.02 8.03 -7.90
CA SER A 7 4.86 8.84 -8.25
C SER A 7 4.43 8.66 -9.72
N ASN A 8 5.40 8.64 -10.64
CA ASN A 8 5.11 8.41 -12.07
C ASN A 8 4.54 7.00 -12.31
N LEU A 9 5.06 6.00 -11.60
CA LEU A 9 4.55 4.64 -11.71
C LEU A 9 3.11 4.53 -11.19
N ASP A 10 2.79 5.22 -10.10
CA ASP A 10 1.42 5.30 -9.58
C ASP A 10 0.46 5.87 -10.64
N GLU A 11 0.80 7.02 -11.22
CA GLU A 11 -0.02 7.67 -12.24
C GLU A 11 -0.17 6.79 -13.50
N PHE A 12 0.91 6.15 -13.92
CA PHE A 12 0.89 5.22 -15.05
C PHE A 12 -0.10 4.07 -14.84
N PHE A 13 -0.07 3.45 -13.65
CA PHE A 13 -1.03 2.38 -13.33
C PHE A 13 -2.46 2.89 -13.20
N MET A 14 -2.65 4.04 -12.54
CA MET A 14 -3.98 4.61 -12.31
C MET A 14 -4.71 5.02 -13.59
N VAL A 15 -3.97 5.38 -14.65
CA VAL A 15 -4.55 5.94 -15.88
C VAL A 15 -4.34 4.99 -17.07
N ARG A 16 -3.07 4.67 -17.38
CA ARG A 16 -2.76 3.92 -18.61
C ARG A 16 -3.05 2.45 -18.49
N VAL A 17 -2.57 1.81 -17.42
CA VAL A 17 -2.80 0.38 -17.19
C VAL A 17 -4.28 0.13 -16.90
N ALA A 18 -4.92 1.01 -16.12
CA ALA A 18 -6.35 0.96 -15.85
C ALA A 18 -7.16 0.98 -17.15
N GLY A 19 -6.89 1.92 -18.06
CA GLY A 19 -7.57 1.99 -19.36
C GLY A 19 -7.31 0.76 -20.26
N LEU A 20 -6.14 0.13 -20.17
CA LEU A 20 -5.88 -1.13 -20.88
C LEU A 20 -6.70 -2.30 -20.28
N TRP A 21 -6.80 -2.39 -18.95
CA TRP A 21 -7.65 -3.39 -18.30
C TRP A 21 -9.12 -3.19 -18.64
N ASP A 22 -9.60 -1.94 -18.69
CA ASP A 22 -10.97 -1.63 -19.12
C ASP A 22 -11.24 -2.12 -20.56
N ASN A 23 -10.30 -1.88 -21.48
CA ASN A 23 -10.40 -2.38 -22.84
C ASN A 23 -10.41 -3.92 -22.89
N PHE A 24 -9.50 -4.57 -22.14
CA PHE A 24 -9.41 -6.01 -22.08
C PHE A 24 -10.70 -6.65 -21.54
N ASP A 25 -11.24 -6.14 -20.44
CA ASP A 25 -12.44 -6.67 -19.78
C ASP A 25 -13.72 -6.42 -20.60
N ASN A 26 -13.73 -5.38 -21.44
CA ASN A 26 -14.81 -5.10 -22.39
C ASN A 26 -14.64 -5.81 -23.74
N GLY A 27 -13.59 -6.63 -23.92
CA GLY A 27 -13.34 -7.37 -25.15
C GLY A 27 -12.92 -6.48 -26.31
N ILE A 28 -12.42 -5.27 -26.04
CA ILE A 28 -11.91 -4.33 -27.05
C ILE A 28 -10.45 -4.70 -27.34
N ASP A 29 -10.20 -5.33 -28.49
CA ASP A 29 -8.85 -5.69 -28.93
C ASP A 29 -8.36 -4.71 -30.01
N MET A 30 -8.05 -3.49 -29.58
CA MET A 30 -7.39 -2.49 -30.44
C MET A 30 -5.88 -2.67 -30.38
N ARG A 31 -5.26 -2.87 -31.56
CA ARG A 31 -3.80 -2.93 -31.64
C ARG A 31 -3.21 -1.53 -31.57
N ASP A 32 -2.11 -1.39 -30.84
CA ASP A 32 -1.36 -0.14 -30.75
C ASP A 32 -0.54 0.15 -32.02
N ALA A 33 0.24 1.24 -32.02
CA ALA A 33 1.11 1.61 -33.12
C ALA A 33 2.24 0.59 -33.40
N SER A 34 2.57 -0.26 -32.43
CA SER A 34 3.55 -1.36 -32.53
C SER A 34 2.91 -2.65 -33.04
N GLY A 35 1.59 -2.70 -33.17
CA GLY A 35 0.80 -3.85 -33.57
C GLY A 35 0.46 -4.83 -32.45
N LEU A 36 0.73 -4.48 -31.19
CA LEU A 36 0.44 -5.31 -30.02
C LEU A 36 -1.06 -5.24 -29.66
N SER A 37 -1.66 -6.38 -29.38
CA SER A 37 -2.97 -6.49 -28.79
C SER A 37 -2.99 -5.93 -27.35
N VAL A 38 -4.17 -5.61 -26.81
CA VAL A 38 -4.29 -5.13 -25.42
C VAL A 38 -3.67 -6.12 -24.43
N LYS A 39 -3.86 -7.41 -24.63
CA LYS A 39 -3.27 -8.46 -23.79
C LYS A 39 -1.75 -8.45 -23.84
N GLU A 40 -1.17 -8.41 -25.05
CA GLU A 40 0.29 -8.36 -25.25
C GLU A 40 0.88 -7.11 -24.59
N GLN A 41 0.22 -5.95 -24.73
CA GLN A 41 0.64 -4.71 -24.04
C GLN A 41 0.64 -4.87 -22.51
N LEU A 42 -0.40 -5.48 -21.91
CA LEU A 42 -0.47 -5.71 -20.48
C LEU A 42 0.62 -6.66 -19.98
N GLU A 43 0.91 -7.73 -20.73
CA GLU A 43 1.97 -8.68 -20.42
C GLU A 43 3.36 -8.02 -20.46
N ASP A 44 3.67 -7.25 -21.51
CA ASP A 44 4.92 -6.51 -21.64
C ASP A 44 5.08 -5.45 -20.54
N ILE A 45 4.02 -4.69 -20.25
CA ILE A 45 4.02 -3.71 -19.16
C ILE A 45 4.26 -4.37 -17.80
N ALA A 46 3.64 -5.51 -17.55
CA ALA A 46 3.82 -6.22 -16.28
C ALA A 46 5.28 -6.66 -16.12
N GLU A 47 5.92 -7.24 -17.16
CA GLU A 47 7.31 -7.65 -17.11
C GLU A 47 8.24 -6.47 -16.82
N ASP A 48 8.12 -5.39 -17.55
CA ASP A 48 8.92 -4.17 -17.39
C ASP A 48 8.70 -3.52 -16.01
N ALA A 49 7.45 -3.45 -15.54
CA ALA A 49 7.13 -2.86 -14.25
C ALA A 49 7.64 -3.72 -13.07
N HIS A 50 7.58 -5.05 -13.16
CA HIS A 50 8.18 -5.95 -12.16
C HIS A 50 9.68 -5.72 -12.06
N ASP A 51 10.39 -5.59 -13.18
CA ASP A 51 11.83 -5.34 -13.18
C ASP A 51 12.15 -3.94 -12.66
N GLN A 52 11.37 -2.93 -13.03
CA GLN A 52 11.50 -1.58 -12.50
C GLN A 52 11.33 -1.54 -10.98
N VAL A 53 10.33 -2.23 -10.41
CA VAL A 53 10.09 -2.30 -8.96
C VAL A 53 11.27 -2.99 -8.25
N LYS A 54 11.83 -4.06 -8.81
CA LYS A 54 13.03 -4.72 -8.26
C LYS A 54 14.23 -3.76 -8.23
N ILE A 55 14.47 -3.05 -9.32
CA ILE A 55 15.56 -2.07 -9.45
C ILE A 55 15.34 -0.93 -8.47
N GLN A 56 14.14 -0.37 -8.39
CA GLN A 56 13.78 0.70 -7.47
C GLN A 56 13.99 0.28 -6.01
N SER A 57 13.55 -0.92 -5.63
CA SER A 57 13.74 -1.47 -4.29
C SER A 57 15.23 -1.59 -3.92
N LYS A 58 16.05 -2.08 -4.85
CA LYS A 58 17.50 -2.17 -4.66
C LYS A 58 18.14 -0.81 -4.40
N TYR A 59 17.79 0.19 -5.22
CA TYR A 59 18.33 1.53 -5.07
C TYR A 59 17.82 2.25 -3.81
N LEU A 60 16.55 2.02 -3.44
CA LEU A 60 15.98 2.58 -2.22
C LEU A 60 16.69 2.05 -0.97
N LEU A 61 16.94 0.75 -0.89
CA LEU A 61 17.71 0.16 0.22
C LEU A 61 19.14 0.66 0.27
N ALA A 62 19.79 0.84 -0.87
CA ALA A 62 21.13 1.43 -0.94
C ALA A 62 21.11 2.89 -0.46
N LEU A 63 20.13 3.69 -0.90
CA LEU A 63 19.97 5.08 -0.48
C LEU A 63 19.74 5.19 1.04
N ILE A 64 18.86 4.37 1.62
CA ILE A 64 18.63 4.35 3.07
C ILE A 64 19.93 4.08 3.84
N LYS A 65 20.80 3.23 3.29
CA LYS A 65 22.11 2.97 3.87
C LYS A 65 23.04 4.18 3.77
N GLU A 66 23.08 4.83 2.61
CA GLU A 66 23.92 6.01 2.36
C GLU A 66 23.47 7.25 3.14
N MET A 67 22.18 7.41 3.42
CA MET A 67 21.63 8.49 4.24
C MET A 67 22.33 8.58 5.61
N ARG A 68 22.82 7.47 6.14
CA ARG A 68 23.60 7.45 7.40
C ARG A 68 24.89 8.23 7.32
N SER A 69 25.52 8.30 6.15
CA SER A 69 26.77 9.04 5.95
C SER A 69 26.59 10.57 6.07
N VAL A 70 25.37 11.05 5.81
CA VAL A 70 24.97 12.45 5.96
C VAL A 70 24.19 12.71 7.26
N GLY A 71 24.23 11.77 8.21
CA GLY A 71 23.66 11.93 9.55
C GLY A 71 22.16 11.67 9.66
N LEU A 72 21.51 11.14 8.61
CA LEU A 72 20.10 10.75 8.63
C LEU A 72 19.97 9.24 8.88
N HIS A 73 19.33 8.88 9.97
CA HIS A 73 19.20 7.49 10.40
C HIS A 73 17.76 7.04 10.35
N LEU A 74 17.38 6.21 9.37
CA LEU A 74 16.12 5.52 9.37
C LEU A 74 16.28 4.21 10.14
N LYS A 75 15.59 4.08 11.28
CA LYS A 75 15.68 2.94 12.19
C LYS A 75 14.33 2.22 12.28
N ARG A 76 14.37 0.94 12.68
CA ARG A 76 13.19 0.25 13.20
C ARG A 76 12.99 0.62 14.67
N VAL A 77 11.75 0.57 15.15
CA VAL A 77 11.40 0.88 16.55
C VAL A 77 12.26 0.11 17.56
N ALA A 78 12.51 -1.17 17.32
CA ALA A 78 13.33 -2.00 18.18
C ALA A 78 14.77 -1.48 18.37
N ASN A 79 15.30 -0.70 17.43
CA ASN A 79 16.67 -0.18 17.41
C ASN A 79 16.80 1.26 17.94
N LEU A 80 15.73 1.82 18.49
CA LEU A 80 15.77 3.10 19.19
C LEU A 80 16.41 2.95 20.57
N THR A 81 16.92 4.06 21.12
CA THR A 81 17.32 4.16 22.53
C THR A 81 16.11 4.01 23.43
N ASP A 82 16.31 3.75 24.73
CA ASP A 82 15.20 3.65 25.68
C ASP A 82 14.41 4.97 25.74
N LEU A 83 15.11 6.12 25.75
CA LEU A 83 14.47 7.44 25.64
C LEU A 83 13.68 7.62 24.35
N GLY A 84 14.20 7.12 23.23
CA GLY A 84 13.51 7.14 21.95
C GLY A 84 12.23 6.31 21.96
N LYS A 85 12.26 5.15 22.62
CA LYS A 85 11.08 4.30 22.79
C LYS A 85 10.04 4.91 23.72
N GLU A 86 10.47 5.51 24.85
CA GLU A 86 9.57 6.21 25.78
C GLU A 86 8.84 7.37 25.09
N TRP A 87 9.56 8.20 24.35
CA TRP A 87 8.97 9.28 23.56
C TRP A 87 7.99 8.76 22.51
N LEU A 88 8.37 7.68 21.82
CA LEU A 88 7.51 7.09 20.78
C LEU A 88 6.24 6.46 21.34
N GLU A 89 6.31 5.90 22.55
CA GLU A 89 5.17 5.36 23.29
C GLU A 89 4.14 6.46 23.62
N GLU A 90 4.62 7.62 24.08
CA GLU A 90 3.77 8.78 24.35
C GLU A 90 3.16 9.31 23.03
N TYR A 91 3.98 9.48 21.99
CA TYR A 91 3.52 9.89 20.69
C TYR A 91 2.47 8.92 20.11
N TYR A 92 2.67 7.61 20.26
CA TYR A 92 1.70 6.62 19.83
C TYR A 92 0.36 6.79 20.52
N ARG A 93 0.36 6.90 21.85
CA ARG A 93 -0.88 7.03 22.64
C ARG A 93 -1.65 8.31 22.34
N GLU A 94 -0.95 9.42 22.17
CA GLU A 94 -1.57 10.73 22.02
C GLU A 94 -1.98 11.03 20.58
N MET A 95 -1.15 10.63 19.60
CA MET A 95 -1.31 11.05 18.22
C MET A 95 -1.73 9.93 17.28
N VAL A 96 -1.20 8.71 17.47
CA VAL A 96 -1.40 7.62 16.51
C VAL A 96 -2.64 6.80 16.88
N TYR A 97 -2.70 6.27 18.09
CA TYR A 97 -3.79 5.39 18.53
C TYR A 97 -5.20 5.98 18.32
N PRO A 98 -5.48 7.27 18.64
CA PRO A 98 -6.82 7.83 18.50
C PRO A 98 -7.35 7.89 17.05
N VAL A 99 -6.47 7.84 16.05
CA VAL A 99 -6.84 7.92 14.62
C VAL A 99 -6.78 6.57 13.91
N LEU A 100 -6.39 5.50 14.63
CA LEU A 100 -6.38 4.16 14.06
C LEU A 100 -7.79 3.55 14.02
N THR A 101 -8.06 2.85 12.94
CA THR A 101 -9.31 2.10 12.76
C THR A 101 -8.98 0.66 12.41
N PRO A 102 -8.72 -0.20 13.42
CA PRO A 102 -8.48 -1.63 13.17
C PRO A 102 -9.77 -2.30 12.70
N MET A 103 -9.67 -3.14 11.69
CA MET A 103 -10.78 -3.86 11.10
C MET A 103 -10.48 -5.36 11.12
N ALA A 104 -11.35 -6.15 11.72
CA ALA A 104 -11.27 -7.60 11.58
C ALA A 104 -12.11 -8.04 10.38
N VAL A 105 -11.58 -8.98 9.59
CA VAL A 105 -12.25 -9.54 8.41
C VAL A 105 -12.56 -10.99 8.68
N ASP A 106 -13.84 -11.32 8.67
CA ASP A 106 -14.37 -12.67 8.88
C ASP A 106 -15.65 -12.88 8.06
N ALA A 107 -16.30 -14.03 8.19
CA ALA A 107 -17.52 -14.36 7.46
C ALA A 107 -18.68 -13.36 7.69
N SER A 108 -18.68 -12.64 8.82
CA SER A 108 -19.71 -11.65 9.17
C SER A 108 -19.31 -10.22 8.83
N ARG A 109 -18.01 -9.98 8.64
CA ARG A 109 -17.43 -8.67 8.32
C ARG A 109 -16.60 -8.80 7.05
N PRO A 110 -17.18 -8.45 5.88
CA PRO A 110 -16.52 -8.58 4.59
C PRO A 110 -15.31 -7.65 4.50
N PHE A 111 -14.43 -7.94 3.54
CA PHE A 111 -13.26 -7.11 3.26
C PHE A 111 -13.68 -5.66 2.98
N PRO A 112 -13.08 -4.68 3.68
CA PRO A 112 -13.47 -3.28 3.54
C PRO A 112 -12.99 -2.70 2.21
N PHE A 113 -13.66 -1.63 1.77
CA PHE A 113 -13.13 -0.83 0.68
C PHE A 113 -11.90 -0.05 1.17
N LEU A 114 -10.77 -0.31 0.54
CA LEU A 114 -9.52 0.42 0.78
C LEU A 114 -9.37 1.53 -0.25
N ALA A 115 -9.12 2.74 0.23
CA ALA A 115 -8.92 3.91 -0.64
C ALA A 115 -7.66 3.77 -1.51
N ASN A 116 -7.69 4.42 -2.68
CA ASN A 116 -6.57 4.39 -3.63
C ASN A 116 -5.27 4.89 -3.00
N LYS A 117 -4.17 4.17 -3.22
CA LYS A 117 -2.80 4.45 -2.75
C LYS A 117 -2.61 4.49 -1.24
N THR A 118 -3.59 4.10 -0.43
CA THR A 118 -3.39 4.01 1.01
C THR A 118 -2.48 2.85 1.38
N LEU A 119 -1.56 3.09 2.30
CA LEU A 119 -0.74 2.05 2.91
C LEU A 119 -1.54 1.38 4.02
N ASN A 120 -1.51 0.06 4.07
CA ASN A 120 -2.25 -0.75 5.02
C ASN A 120 -1.35 -1.85 5.58
N LEU A 121 -1.71 -2.37 6.74
CA LEU A 121 -1.13 -3.57 7.34
C LEU A 121 -2.18 -4.69 7.26
N ALA A 122 -1.82 -5.81 6.64
CA ALA A 122 -2.57 -7.06 6.71
C ALA A 122 -1.97 -7.91 7.83
N ILE A 123 -2.81 -8.42 8.72
CA ILE A 123 -2.41 -9.03 9.96
C ILE A 123 -3.05 -10.40 10.07
N GLU A 124 -2.26 -11.44 10.21
CA GLU A 124 -2.77 -12.78 10.53
C GLU A 124 -2.94 -12.94 12.04
N LEU A 125 -4.14 -13.26 12.46
CA LEU A 125 -4.57 -13.38 13.83
C LEU A 125 -4.97 -14.82 14.15
N ILE A 126 -4.75 -15.24 15.39
CA ILE A 126 -5.30 -16.48 15.92
C ILE A 126 -5.96 -16.20 17.28
N ASN A 127 -7.18 -16.67 17.48
CA ASN A 127 -7.89 -16.52 18.75
C ASN A 127 -7.53 -17.64 19.75
N SER A 128 -8.08 -17.58 20.96
CA SER A 128 -7.87 -18.58 22.00
C SER A 128 -8.41 -19.98 21.67
N GLU A 129 -9.29 -20.07 20.68
CA GLU A 129 -9.89 -21.34 20.22
C GLU A 129 -9.07 -21.95 19.07
N GLY A 130 -8.00 -21.28 18.62
CA GLY A 130 -7.14 -21.73 17.53
C GLY A 130 -7.69 -21.37 16.14
N GLU A 131 -8.69 -20.52 16.06
CA GLU A 131 -9.25 -20.07 14.78
C GLU A 131 -8.46 -18.91 14.22
N HIS A 132 -8.12 -19.02 12.92
CA HIS A 132 -7.42 -17.97 12.20
C HIS A 132 -8.40 -16.94 11.62
N SER A 133 -8.02 -15.69 11.75
CA SER A 133 -8.73 -14.57 11.12
C SER A 133 -7.73 -13.55 10.57
N MET A 134 -8.23 -12.58 9.81
CA MET A 134 -7.41 -11.51 9.26
C MET A 134 -7.82 -10.17 9.84
N GLY A 135 -6.83 -9.37 10.19
CA GLY A 135 -6.99 -7.97 10.57
C GLY A 135 -6.42 -7.04 9.52
N LEU A 136 -7.00 -5.87 9.41
CA LEU A 136 -6.51 -4.79 8.57
C LEU A 136 -6.37 -3.52 9.40
N VAL A 137 -5.27 -2.80 9.24
CA VAL A 137 -5.07 -1.47 9.82
C VAL A 137 -4.56 -0.55 8.73
N GLN A 138 -5.31 0.50 8.43
CA GLN A 138 -4.86 1.54 7.53
C GLN A 138 -3.85 2.44 8.23
N VAL A 139 -2.73 2.73 7.57
CA VAL A 139 -1.77 3.73 8.03
C VAL A 139 -2.38 5.12 7.79
N PRO A 140 -2.61 5.94 8.85
CA PRO A 140 -3.33 7.20 8.71
C PRO A 140 -2.54 8.21 7.88
N SER A 141 -3.14 8.73 6.81
CA SER A 141 -2.53 9.78 5.96
C SER A 141 -2.56 11.18 6.57
N VAL A 142 -3.29 11.37 7.67
CA VAL A 142 -3.33 12.64 8.40
C VAL A 142 -2.08 12.85 9.28
N LEU A 143 -1.30 11.81 9.50
CA LEU A 143 -0.04 11.85 10.21
C LEU A 143 1.14 11.74 9.24
N ASP A 144 2.27 12.31 9.63
CA ASP A 144 3.52 12.13 8.92
C ASP A 144 3.93 10.65 8.92
N ARG A 145 4.12 10.07 7.74
CA ARG A 145 4.55 8.67 7.64
C ARG A 145 5.97 8.44 8.14
N ILE A 146 6.85 9.44 7.99
CA ILE A 146 8.23 9.40 8.49
C ILE A 146 8.30 10.30 9.71
N ILE A 147 8.50 9.72 10.88
CA ILE A 147 8.48 10.38 12.19
C ILE A 147 9.92 10.62 12.62
N GLU A 148 10.29 11.86 12.92
CA GLU A 148 11.59 12.21 13.51
C GLU A 148 11.55 12.00 15.04
N ILE A 149 12.54 11.30 15.58
CA ILE A 149 12.64 11.01 17.02
C ILE A 149 13.59 12.02 17.65
N PRO A 150 13.11 13.02 18.38
CA PRO A 150 13.92 14.17 18.81
C PRO A 150 14.95 13.85 19.92
N CYS A 151 14.78 12.77 20.65
CA CYS A 151 15.63 12.39 21.78
C CYS A 151 16.75 11.41 21.43
N GLU A 152 16.97 11.16 20.15
CA GLU A 152 18.12 10.38 19.66
C GLU A 152 19.35 11.27 19.45
N GLU A 153 20.56 10.74 19.63
CA GLU A 153 21.81 11.49 19.44
C GLU A 153 22.01 12.02 18.02
N LYS A 154 21.44 11.33 17.03
CA LYS A 154 21.50 11.68 15.61
C LYS A 154 20.08 11.86 15.08
N ARG A 155 19.93 12.61 13.99
CA ARG A 155 18.63 12.74 13.33
C ARG A 155 18.10 11.37 12.94
N THR A 156 17.21 10.85 13.75
CA THR A 156 16.68 9.49 13.64
C THR A 156 15.22 9.55 13.27
N PHE A 157 14.83 8.69 12.33
CA PHE A 157 13.48 8.59 11.81
C PHE A 157 13.00 7.16 11.91
N VAL A 158 11.69 7.00 12.06
CA VAL A 158 10.98 5.71 11.99
C VAL A 158 9.78 5.83 11.05
N PHE A 159 9.36 4.73 10.47
CA PHE A 159 8.11 4.70 9.72
C PHE A 159 6.91 4.56 10.65
N LEU A 160 5.82 5.23 10.31
CA LEU A 160 4.56 5.15 11.06
C LEU A 160 3.98 3.72 11.06
N GLU A 161 4.11 2.99 9.95
CA GLU A 161 3.72 1.58 9.88
C GLU A 161 4.51 0.70 10.84
N ASP A 162 5.81 0.97 11.08
CA ASP A 162 6.62 0.24 12.07
C ASP A 162 6.18 0.57 13.51
N VAL A 163 5.75 1.81 13.76
CA VAL A 163 5.18 2.23 15.04
C VAL A 163 3.86 1.51 15.30
N ILE A 164 2.95 1.51 14.34
CA ILE A 164 1.66 0.80 14.44
C ILE A 164 1.92 -0.70 14.65
N ALA A 165 2.87 -1.27 13.89
CA ALA A 165 3.24 -2.67 14.00
C ALA A 165 3.73 -3.05 15.40
N SER A 166 4.53 -2.19 16.05
CA SER A 166 5.04 -2.46 17.40
C SER A 166 3.96 -2.45 18.50
N HIS A 167 2.80 -1.83 18.23
CA HIS A 167 1.66 -1.73 19.15
C HIS A 167 0.42 -2.51 18.68
N CYS A 168 0.59 -3.33 17.66
CA CYS A 168 -0.56 -3.99 17.00
C CYS A 168 -1.32 -4.94 17.97
N ALA A 169 -0.65 -5.50 18.99
CA ALA A 169 -1.29 -6.34 19.99
C ALA A 169 -2.40 -5.60 20.77
N ASP A 170 -2.26 -4.29 20.95
CA ASP A 170 -3.25 -3.47 21.65
C ASP A 170 -4.52 -3.23 20.82
N LEU A 171 -4.41 -3.41 19.49
CA LEU A 171 -5.52 -3.19 18.55
C LEU A 171 -6.43 -4.41 18.40
N PHE A 172 -5.92 -5.61 18.67
CA PHE A 172 -6.64 -6.88 18.46
C PHE A 172 -6.70 -7.70 19.75
N ASN A 173 -7.40 -7.16 20.74
CA ASN A 173 -7.56 -7.79 22.06
C ASN A 173 -8.12 -9.21 21.96
N GLY A 174 -7.49 -10.15 22.66
CA GLY A 174 -7.91 -11.55 22.70
C GLY A 174 -7.39 -12.41 21.54
N CYS A 175 -6.61 -11.83 20.63
CA CYS A 175 -5.95 -12.55 19.54
C CYS A 175 -4.42 -12.47 19.69
N GLN A 176 -3.74 -13.52 19.25
CA GLN A 176 -2.30 -13.51 19.03
C GLN A 176 -2.02 -13.11 17.58
N ILE A 177 -1.05 -12.23 17.37
CA ILE A 177 -0.57 -11.87 16.04
C ILE A 177 0.44 -12.91 15.59
N LEU A 178 0.20 -13.54 14.45
CA LEU A 178 1.10 -14.51 13.86
C LEU A 178 2.07 -13.86 12.87
N ASP A 179 1.57 -12.96 12.05
CA ASP A 179 2.35 -12.22 11.06
C ASP A 179 1.67 -10.91 10.68
N MET A 180 2.45 -9.99 10.11
CA MET A 180 1.96 -8.67 9.68
C MET A 180 2.74 -8.21 8.46
N VAL A 181 2.00 -7.80 7.43
CA VAL A 181 2.58 -7.45 6.13
C VAL A 181 2.02 -6.12 5.64
N PRO A 182 2.88 -5.12 5.41
CA PRO A 182 2.48 -3.90 4.72
C PRO A 182 2.08 -4.19 3.28
N PHE A 183 0.99 -3.57 2.84
CA PHE A 183 0.54 -3.62 1.47
C PHE A 183 -0.14 -2.31 1.04
N ARG A 184 -0.25 -2.11 -0.26
CA ARG A 184 -0.82 -0.91 -0.86
C ARG A 184 -1.56 -1.28 -2.14
N VAL A 185 -2.71 -0.65 -2.38
CA VAL A 185 -3.52 -0.90 -3.56
C VAL A 185 -3.55 0.36 -4.42
N THR A 186 -3.21 0.23 -5.70
CA THR A 186 -3.46 1.26 -6.70
C THR A 186 -4.74 0.91 -7.46
N ARG A 187 -5.64 1.88 -7.59
CA ARG A 187 -6.93 1.73 -8.25
C ARG A 187 -7.01 2.60 -9.50
N ASP A 188 -7.86 2.20 -10.40
CA ASP A 188 -8.27 3.06 -11.49
C ASP A 188 -8.77 4.41 -10.97
N SER A 189 -8.28 5.49 -11.58
CA SER A 189 -8.65 6.87 -11.22
C SER A 189 -9.67 7.50 -12.17
N ASP A 190 -10.07 6.79 -13.23
CA ASP A 190 -10.98 7.34 -14.24
C ASP A 190 -12.42 7.35 -13.70
N LEU A 191 -12.63 8.29 -12.77
CA LEU A 191 -13.96 8.67 -12.29
C LEU A 191 -14.50 9.75 -13.25
N ASP A 192 -14.89 9.36 -14.46
CA ASP A 192 -15.78 10.21 -15.24
C ASP A 192 -17.13 10.31 -14.51
N VAL A 193 -17.29 11.40 -13.79
CA VAL A 193 -18.59 11.85 -13.29
C VAL A 193 -19.30 12.51 -14.48
N GLU A 194 -19.80 11.70 -15.39
CA GLU A 194 -20.86 12.17 -16.28
C GLU A 194 -22.14 12.23 -15.46
N GLU A 195 -22.48 13.45 -15.02
CA GLU A 195 -23.83 13.80 -14.60
C GLU A 195 -24.73 13.82 -15.84
N ASP A 196 -25.20 12.66 -16.26
CA ASP A 196 -26.26 12.57 -17.28
C ASP A 196 -27.56 12.07 -16.66
N ASP A 197 -28.63 12.77 -17.03
CA ASP A 197 -30.01 12.58 -16.61
C ASP A 197 -30.46 11.11 -16.59
N ILE A 198 -31.03 10.70 -15.46
CA ILE A 198 -31.43 9.32 -15.15
C ILE A 198 -32.87 9.13 -15.62
N ASP A 199 -33.06 8.51 -16.77
CA ASP A 199 -34.39 8.11 -17.24
C ASP A 199 -34.54 6.59 -17.52
N ASP A 200 -33.54 5.75 -17.22
CA ASP A 200 -33.61 4.32 -17.51
C ASP A 200 -32.95 3.45 -16.42
N LEU A 201 -33.75 2.68 -15.70
CA LEU A 201 -33.35 1.81 -14.59
C LEU A 201 -32.29 0.77 -15.01
N LEU A 202 -32.34 0.29 -16.26
CA LEU A 202 -31.34 -0.65 -16.81
C LEU A 202 -29.98 0.02 -16.99
N LYS A 203 -29.96 1.28 -17.45
CA LYS A 203 -28.74 2.09 -17.52
C LYS A 203 -28.18 2.41 -16.14
N GLU A 204 -29.06 2.58 -15.14
CA GLU A 204 -28.63 2.84 -13.76
C GLU A 204 -27.98 1.60 -13.13
N VAL A 205 -28.50 0.41 -13.38
CA VAL A 205 -27.88 -0.87 -12.98
C VAL A 205 -26.56 -1.09 -13.72
N GLU A 206 -26.50 -0.80 -15.01
CA GLU A 206 -25.28 -0.89 -15.82
C GLU A 206 -24.25 0.15 -15.39
N LYS A 207 -24.67 1.38 -15.10
CA LYS A 207 -23.84 2.47 -14.55
C LYS A 207 -23.35 2.12 -13.13
N SER A 208 -24.18 1.47 -12.31
CA SER A 208 -23.81 0.98 -10.98
C SER A 208 -22.80 -0.17 -11.05
N LEU A 209 -22.91 -1.06 -12.03
CA LEU A 209 -21.94 -2.11 -12.31
C LEU A 209 -20.64 -1.54 -12.88
N ARG A 210 -20.71 -0.52 -13.74
CA ARG A 210 -19.53 0.23 -14.22
C ARG A 210 -18.88 1.04 -13.11
N LYS A 211 -19.64 1.67 -12.21
CA LYS A 211 -19.10 2.34 -11.01
C LYS A 211 -18.39 1.38 -10.05
N ARG A 212 -18.82 0.11 -9.98
CA ARG A 212 -18.12 -0.94 -9.23
C ARG A 212 -16.81 -1.37 -9.92
N LYS A 213 -16.75 -1.31 -11.26
CA LYS A 213 -15.53 -1.54 -12.04
C LYS A 213 -14.60 -0.32 -12.03
N ARG A 214 -15.14 0.89 -11.97
CA ARG A 214 -14.39 2.14 -11.80
C ARG A 214 -13.82 2.18 -10.38
N GLY A 215 -12.51 2.28 -10.27
CA GLY A 215 -11.78 2.10 -9.02
C GLY A 215 -11.44 0.64 -8.72
N ALA A 216 -11.50 -0.25 -9.72
CA ALA A 216 -10.95 -1.59 -9.62
C ALA A 216 -9.46 -1.54 -9.25
N PRO A 217 -8.97 -2.45 -8.41
CA PRO A 217 -7.54 -2.58 -8.19
C PRO A 217 -6.84 -2.90 -9.51
N VAL A 218 -5.75 -2.18 -9.79
CA VAL A 218 -4.91 -2.39 -10.98
C VAL A 218 -3.47 -2.75 -10.60
N ARG A 219 -3.13 -2.61 -9.32
CA ARG A 219 -1.84 -3.02 -8.76
C ARG A 219 -1.96 -3.27 -7.26
N LEU A 220 -1.48 -4.41 -6.82
CA LEU A 220 -1.23 -4.73 -5.42
C LEU A 220 0.27 -4.69 -5.16
N GLU A 221 0.73 -3.76 -4.34
CA GLU A 221 2.09 -3.74 -3.81
C GLU A 221 2.08 -4.42 -2.44
N ILE A 222 2.95 -5.39 -2.24
CA ILE A 222 3.06 -6.11 -0.97
C ILE A 222 4.53 -6.16 -0.52
N TYR A 223 4.78 -5.92 0.78
CA TYR A 223 6.10 -6.17 1.33
C TYR A 223 6.38 -7.68 1.29
N LYS A 224 7.54 -8.05 0.79
CA LYS A 224 7.90 -9.45 0.56
C LYS A 224 7.75 -10.28 1.83
N THR A 225 6.93 -11.31 1.75
CA THR A 225 6.64 -12.22 2.85
C THR A 225 6.68 -13.68 2.39
N ASN A 226 6.93 -14.59 3.32
CA ASN A 226 6.75 -16.03 3.12
C ASN A 226 5.36 -16.50 3.58
N ASN A 227 4.52 -15.58 4.06
CA ASN A 227 3.17 -15.91 4.52
C ASN A 227 2.19 -15.96 3.33
N ASN A 228 2.07 -17.16 2.77
CA ASN A 228 1.15 -17.40 1.65
C ASN A 228 -0.32 -17.17 2.01
N ARG A 229 -0.69 -17.23 3.32
CA ARG A 229 -2.08 -17.00 3.75
C ARG A 229 -2.47 -15.54 3.61
N ILE A 230 -1.61 -14.61 4.05
CA ILE A 230 -1.84 -13.17 3.87
C ILE A 230 -1.87 -12.81 2.38
N LYS A 231 -0.90 -13.32 1.60
CA LYS A 231 -0.83 -13.03 0.17
C LYS A 231 -2.12 -13.47 -0.54
N LYS A 232 -2.52 -14.73 -0.37
CA LYS A 232 -3.73 -15.29 -0.96
C LYS A 232 -5.01 -14.55 -0.51
N PHE A 233 -5.08 -14.19 0.77
CA PHE A 233 -6.19 -13.40 1.30
C PHE A 233 -6.33 -12.05 0.58
N LEU A 234 -5.23 -11.35 0.33
CA LEU A 234 -5.25 -10.08 -0.38
C LEU A 234 -5.61 -10.26 -1.86
N GLU A 235 -5.02 -11.25 -2.53
CA GLU A 235 -5.29 -11.56 -3.94
C GLU A 235 -6.76 -11.88 -4.17
N GLU A 236 -7.35 -12.75 -3.34
CA GLU A 236 -8.76 -13.17 -3.46
C GLU A 236 -9.75 -12.04 -3.16
N ASN A 237 -9.48 -11.21 -2.14
CA ASN A 237 -10.41 -10.15 -1.75
C ASN A 237 -10.29 -8.88 -2.61
N LEU A 238 -9.15 -8.66 -3.24
CA LEU A 238 -8.93 -7.55 -4.15
C LEU A 238 -9.20 -7.91 -5.62
N ASP A 239 -9.41 -9.21 -5.90
CA ASP A 239 -9.64 -9.72 -7.26
C ASP A 239 -8.54 -9.30 -8.23
N VAL A 240 -7.28 -9.40 -7.77
CA VAL A 240 -6.09 -9.08 -8.57
C VAL A 240 -5.47 -10.33 -9.17
N ARG A 241 -4.92 -10.20 -10.36
CA ARG A 241 -4.21 -11.26 -11.07
C ARG A 241 -2.75 -11.35 -10.63
N ASP A 242 -2.11 -12.48 -10.78
CA ASP A 242 -0.71 -12.68 -10.38
C ASP A 242 0.23 -11.61 -10.95
N MET A 243 0.00 -11.19 -12.20
CA MET A 243 0.80 -10.17 -12.88
C MET A 243 0.61 -8.75 -12.30
N GLU A 244 -0.45 -8.53 -11.53
CA GLU A 244 -0.76 -7.24 -10.87
C GLU A 244 -0.20 -7.18 -9.43
N VAL A 245 0.46 -8.25 -8.95
CA VAL A 245 1.02 -8.35 -7.59
C VAL A 245 2.51 -8.07 -7.60
N TYR A 246 2.93 -6.96 -7.00
CA TYR A 246 4.30 -6.46 -6.98
C TYR A 246 4.92 -6.61 -5.59
N GLU A 247 5.84 -7.55 -5.44
CA GLU A 247 6.55 -7.78 -4.19
C GLU A 247 7.80 -6.89 -4.08
N SER A 248 7.95 -6.22 -2.93
CA SER A 248 9.11 -5.39 -2.62
C SER A 248 9.73 -5.78 -1.28
N ASN A 249 11.05 -5.83 -1.20
CA ASN A 249 11.79 -5.96 0.05
C ASN A 249 12.26 -4.61 0.62
N ALA A 250 11.90 -3.51 -0.02
CA ALA A 250 12.08 -2.14 0.46
C ALA A 250 10.74 -1.57 0.97
N PRO A 251 10.76 -0.50 1.77
CA PRO A 251 9.53 0.19 2.17
C PRO A 251 8.67 0.54 0.96
N LEU A 252 7.38 0.22 1.03
CA LEU A 252 6.41 0.54 -0.03
C LEU A 252 6.21 2.05 -0.12
N ASP A 253 5.62 2.51 -1.23
CA ASP A 253 5.34 3.94 -1.45
C ASP A 253 6.55 4.84 -1.17
N ALA A 254 7.53 4.77 -2.05
CA ALA A 254 8.76 5.57 -1.93
C ALA A 254 8.52 7.09 -2.08
N THR A 255 7.29 7.54 -2.35
CA THR A 255 6.95 8.98 -2.42
C THR A 255 7.16 9.69 -1.09
N CYS A 256 7.03 8.99 0.05
CA CYS A 256 7.29 9.55 1.38
C CYS A 256 8.71 10.11 1.53
N PHE A 257 9.66 9.67 0.70
CA PHE A 257 11.04 10.16 0.71
C PHE A 257 11.18 11.59 0.17
N PHE A 258 10.15 12.19 -0.43
CA PHE A 258 10.11 13.63 -0.70
C PHE A 258 10.34 14.46 0.57
N LYS A 259 9.92 13.98 1.74
CA LYS A 259 10.15 14.64 3.03
C LYS A 259 11.63 14.99 3.23
N PHE A 260 12.54 14.10 2.86
CA PHE A 260 13.98 14.33 3.06
C PHE A 260 14.54 15.43 2.16
N THR A 261 13.90 15.76 1.03
CA THR A 261 14.37 16.84 0.15
C THR A 261 14.03 18.23 0.67
N SER A 262 13.15 18.34 1.65
CA SER A 262 12.70 19.60 2.27
C SER A 262 13.26 19.80 3.70
N LEU A 263 14.13 18.90 4.16
CA LEU A 263 14.71 19.04 5.49
C LEU A 263 15.68 20.23 5.56
N PRO A 264 15.63 21.05 6.62
CA PRO A 264 16.58 22.14 6.81
C PRO A 264 18.01 21.64 6.89
N GLY A 265 18.93 22.27 6.14
CA GLY A 265 20.35 21.96 6.16
C GLY A 265 20.79 20.85 5.20
N MET A 266 19.95 20.48 4.25
CA MET A 266 20.28 19.60 3.13
C MET A 266 20.46 20.41 1.84
#